data_d439afc2d3298cdaa46749bb91ae8495
#
_entry.id   d439afc2d3298cdaa46749bb91ae8495
#
_cell.length_a   1.000
_cell.length_b   1.000
_cell.length_c   1.000
_cell.angle_alpha   90.00
_cell.angle_beta   90.00
_cell.angle_gamma   90.00
#
_symmetry.space_group_name_H-M   'P 1'
#
loop_
_entity.id
_entity.type
_entity.pdbx_description
1 polymer ?
#
loop_
_entity_poly.entity_id
_entity_poly.type
_entity_poly.pdbx_seq_one_letter_code
_entity_poly.pdbx_strand_id
1 'polypeptide(L)'
;MTGPADWFLTAQERENVHTAIDAGRAGIGWTVGNSCRTIVHGRPYFAELHERISALGPGDRVYFTDWRGDPDEQLTDDPQQTLTTALSAAARRGADVRGLLWRSHWRHFGYQSDAARQLGVDIAEAGGECLRDMRVRTGGAHHQKFVVLRHLGDPSRDIAYVGGIDLCYSR
;
A
#
# COMPACT_ATOMS: atom_id res chain seq x y z
N MET A 1 23.88 17.80 -16.26
CA MET A 1 22.91 16.69 -16.00
C MET A 1 22.40 16.88 -14.59
N THR A 2 21.12 16.98 -14.40
CA THR A 2 20.47 17.02 -13.07
C THR A 2 20.62 15.64 -12.40
N GLY A 3 21.13 15.63 -11.18
CA GLY A 3 21.23 14.40 -10.37
C GLY A 3 19.91 14.09 -9.65
N PRO A 4 19.77 12.89 -9.05
CA PRO A 4 18.57 12.54 -8.29
C PRO A 4 18.24 13.53 -7.17
N ALA A 5 19.24 14.11 -6.54
CA ALA A 5 19.06 15.10 -5.47
C ALA A 5 18.31 16.36 -5.93
N ASP A 6 18.43 16.73 -7.21
CA ASP A 6 17.77 17.93 -7.76
C ASP A 6 16.26 17.77 -7.91
N TRP A 7 15.74 16.56 -7.77
CA TRP A 7 14.30 16.24 -7.85
C TRP A 7 13.59 16.22 -6.50
N PHE A 8 14.35 16.31 -5.41
CA PHE A 8 13.81 16.27 -4.05
C PHE A 8 14.03 17.58 -3.34
N LEU A 9 12.94 18.19 -2.91
CA LEU A 9 13.00 19.39 -2.09
C LEU A 9 13.64 19.08 -0.72
N THR A 10 14.53 19.94 -0.28
CA THR A 10 15.05 19.92 1.09
C THR A 10 13.94 20.20 2.11
N ALA A 11 14.18 19.90 3.38
CA ALA A 11 13.21 20.20 4.45
C ALA A 11 12.86 21.69 4.50
N GLN A 12 13.83 22.57 4.22
CA GLN A 12 13.63 24.01 4.18
C GLN A 12 12.76 24.44 2.98
N GLU A 13 13.01 23.90 1.79
CA GLU A 13 12.22 24.18 0.58
C GLU A 13 10.79 23.67 0.66
N ARG A 14 10.57 22.57 1.38
CA ARG A 14 9.22 22.02 1.60
C ARG A 14 8.39 22.84 2.59
N GLU A 15 9.02 23.68 3.40
CA GLU A 15 8.38 24.44 4.48
C GLU A 15 7.45 23.59 5.38
N ASN A 16 7.76 22.30 5.51
CA ASN A 16 6.96 21.36 6.25
C ASN A 16 7.79 20.62 7.30
N VAL A 17 7.73 21.12 8.51
CA VAL A 17 8.45 20.56 9.68
C VAL A 17 7.88 19.21 10.17
N HIS A 18 6.71 18.82 9.67
CA HIS A 18 6.04 17.58 10.09
C HIS A 18 6.39 16.37 9.19
N THR A 19 7.11 16.58 8.10
CA THR A 19 7.57 15.50 7.22
C THR A 19 9.07 15.39 7.21
N ALA A 20 9.58 14.21 7.59
CA ALA A 20 10.99 13.87 7.53
C ALA A 20 11.18 12.71 6.54
N ILE A 21 11.26 13.02 5.24
CA ILE A 21 11.48 12.02 4.19
C ILE A 21 12.85 11.35 4.33
N ASP A 22 13.77 12.05 4.94
CA ASP A 22 15.20 11.81 5.01
C ASP A 22 15.69 11.32 6.39
N ALA A 23 14.83 11.30 7.42
CA ALA A 23 15.23 11.00 8.79
C ALA A 23 15.92 9.64 9.00
N GLY A 24 15.65 8.67 8.14
CA GLY A 24 16.23 7.31 8.23
C GLY A 24 17.49 7.08 7.39
N ARG A 25 17.96 8.06 6.59
CA ARG A 25 19.01 7.87 5.58
C ARG A 25 19.98 9.05 5.46
N ALA A 26 20.36 9.65 6.54
CA ALA A 26 21.32 10.76 6.59
C ALA A 26 20.97 11.92 5.61
N GLY A 27 19.70 12.26 5.50
CA GLY A 27 19.24 13.35 4.65
C GLY A 27 18.98 12.98 3.18
N ILE A 28 18.99 11.69 2.81
CA ILE A 28 18.80 11.24 1.43
C ILE A 28 17.43 10.59 1.28
N GLY A 29 16.54 11.22 0.49
CA GLY A 29 15.20 10.72 0.18
C GLY A 29 15.13 9.72 -0.98
N TRP A 30 16.26 9.22 -1.48
CA TRP A 30 16.36 8.34 -2.64
C TRP A 30 17.45 7.28 -2.50
N THR A 31 17.41 6.27 -3.36
CA THR A 31 18.45 5.23 -3.44
C THR A 31 18.90 5.03 -4.89
N VAL A 32 20.12 4.50 -5.06
CA VAL A 32 20.65 4.07 -6.36
C VAL A 32 20.56 2.55 -6.52
N GLY A 33 20.67 2.09 -7.75
CA GLY A 33 20.68 0.65 -8.05
C GLY A 33 19.30 0.01 -8.02
N ASN A 34 18.23 0.79 -8.09
CA ASN A 34 16.86 0.27 -8.18
C ASN A 34 16.58 -0.26 -9.59
N SER A 35 15.85 -1.37 -9.68
CA SER A 35 15.28 -1.87 -10.91
C SER A 35 13.81 -1.47 -11.00
N CYS A 36 13.39 -0.85 -12.10
CA CYS A 36 12.01 -0.44 -12.32
C CYS A 36 11.42 -1.16 -13.52
N ARG A 37 10.17 -1.61 -13.39
CA ARG A 37 9.41 -2.24 -14.46
C ARG A 37 7.99 -1.68 -14.49
N THR A 38 7.52 -1.33 -15.68
CA THR A 38 6.14 -0.90 -15.86
C THR A 38 5.21 -2.10 -15.92
N ILE A 39 4.12 -2.05 -15.17
CA ILE A 39 3.01 -3.00 -15.25
C ILE A 39 1.80 -2.26 -15.81
N VAL A 40 1.28 -2.73 -16.95
CA VAL A 40 0.14 -2.12 -17.64
C VAL A 40 -1.10 -2.91 -17.34
N HIS A 41 -2.19 -2.21 -16.95
CA HIS A 41 -3.49 -2.75 -16.53
C HIS A 41 -3.53 -3.44 -15.15
N GLY A 42 -4.74 -3.53 -14.60
CA GLY A 42 -5.00 -4.13 -13.28
C GLY A 42 -4.74 -5.63 -13.25
N ARG A 43 -5.18 -6.38 -14.28
CA ARG A 43 -5.08 -7.85 -14.26
C ARG A 43 -3.65 -8.38 -14.02
N PRO A 44 -2.63 -7.97 -14.78
CA PRO A 44 -1.25 -8.42 -14.48
C PRO A 44 -0.72 -7.87 -13.15
N TYR A 45 -1.13 -6.67 -12.76
CA TYR A 45 -0.75 -6.09 -11.48
C TYR A 45 -1.30 -6.92 -10.31
N PHE A 46 -2.59 -7.22 -10.30
CA PHE A 46 -3.22 -7.98 -9.23
C PHE A 46 -2.74 -9.43 -9.18
N ALA A 47 -2.55 -10.06 -10.33
CA ALA A 47 -2.02 -11.42 -10.38
C ALA A 47 -0.61 -11.51 -9.76
N GLU A 48 0.27 -10.57 -10.12
CA GLU A 48 1.61 -10.50 -9.52
C GLU A 48 1.55 -10.15 -8.03
N LEU A 49 0.72 -9.20 -7.65
CA LEU A 49 0.53 -8.84 -6.25
C LEU A 49 0.06 -10.03 -5.41
N HIS A 50 -0.89 -10.81 -5.92
CA HIS A 50 -1.34 -12.04 -5.28
C HIS A 50 -0.20 -13.04 -5.10
N GLU A 51 0.58 -13.30 -6.14
CA GLU A 51 1.74 -14.19 -6.09
C GLU A 51 2.73 -13.76 -5.00
N ARG A 52 3.07 -12.46 -4.97
CA ARG A 52 4.01 -11.90 -4.01
C ARG A 52 3.51 -11.95 -2.58
N ILE A 53 2.25 -11.60 -2.33
CA ILE A 53 1.63 -11.68 -0.99
C ILE A 53 1.56 -13.15 -0.54
N SER A 54 1.26 -14.07 -1.45
CA SER A 54 1.16 -15.50 -1.15
C SER A 54 2.52 -16.11 -0.75
N ALA A 55 3.61 -15.52 -1.21
CA ALA A 55 4.98 -15.95 -0.88
C ALA A 55 5.51 -15.40 0.45
N LEU A 56 4.76 -14.50 1.14
CA LEU A 56 5.18 -13.95 2.42
C LEU A 56 5.06 -15.00 3.54
N GLY A 57 6.08 -15.03 4.38
CA GLY A 57 6.18 -15.92 5.54
C GLY A 57 6.38 -15.16 6.86
N PRO A 58 6.68 -15.89 7.95
CA PRO A 58 6.89 -15.29 9.26
C PRO A 58 8.00 -14.22 9.25
N GLY A 59 7.68 -13.02 9.76
CA GLY A 59 8.60 -11.88 9.83
C GLY A 59 8.69 -11.05 8.56
N ASP A 60 8.21 -11.54 7.42
CA ASP A 60 8.06 -10.71 6.22
C ASP A 60 7.00 -9.64 6.42
N ARG A 61 6.97 -8.63 5.57
CA ARG A 61 6.07 -7.48 5.74
C ARG A 61 5.36 -7.14 4.45
N VAL A 62 4.09 -6.78 4.56
CA VAL A 62 3.35 -6.08 3.51
C VAL A 62 2.71 -4.84 4.10
N TYR A 63 3.11 -3.67 3.59
CA TYR A 63 2.58 -2.38 3.96
C TYR A 63 1.93 -1.74 2.75
N PHE A 64 0.71 -1.24 2.90
CA PHE A 64 0.00 -0.60 1.81
C PHE A 64 -0.74 0.65 2.26
N THR A 65 -0.88 1.59 1.35
CA THR A 65 -1.83 2.69 1.49
C THR A 65 -2.59 2.86 0.21
N ASP A 66 -3.87 3.15 0.35
CA ASP A 66 -4.75 3.31 -0.78
C ASP A 66 -5.87 4.31 -0.51
N TRP A 67 -6.42 4.86 -1.58
CA TRP A 67 -7.62 5.68 -1.50
C TRP A 67 -8.84 4.84 -1.16
N ARG A 68 -8.91 3.61 -1.69
CA ARG A 68 -9.97 2.65 -1.44
C ARG A 68 -9.42 1.22 -1.44
N GLY A 69 -9.99 0.36 -0.61
CA GLY A 69 -9.73 -1.07 -0.61
C GLY A 69 -11.03 -1.84 -0.48
N ASP A 70 -11.34 -2.66 -1.47
CA ASP A 70 -12.51 -3.54 -1.44
C ASP A 70 -12.07 -4.95 -1.02
N PRO A 71 -12.68 -5.55 0.02
CA PRO A 71 -12.27 -6.86 0.52
C PRO A 71 -12.43 -7.97 -0.53
N ASP A 72 -13.39 -7.82 -1.41
CA ASP A 72 -13.76 -8.76 -2.47
C ASP A 72 -13.12 -8.44 -3.84
N GLU A 73 -12.19 -7.46 -3.92
CA GLU A 73 -11.41 -7.25 -5.14
C GLU A 73 -10.69 -8.56 -5.50
N GLN A 74 -10.98 -9.08 -6.70
CA GLN A 74 -10.37 -10.30 -7.21
C GLN A 74 -8.95 -10.03 -7.72
N LEU A 75 -7.99 -10.73 -7.17
CA LEU A 75 -6.58 -10.58 -7.55
C LEU A 75 -6.19 -11.49 -8.73
N THR A 76 -6.97 -12.54 -8.97
CA THR A 76 -6.76 -13.50 -10.06
C THR A 76 -8.09 -13.89 -10.72
N ASP A 77 -8.06 -14.83 -11.66
CA ASP A 77 -9.27 -15.38 -12.27
C ASP A 77 -10.05 -16.34 -11.34
N ASP A 78 -9.47 -16.72 -10.21
CA ASP A 78 -10.13 -17.50 -9.17
C ASP A 78 -10.91 -16.56 -8.23
N PRO A 79 -12.24 -16.63 -8.16
CA PRO A 79 -13.05 -15.76 -7.33
C PRO A 79 -12.81 -15.90 -5.83
N GLN A 80 -12.12 -16.95 -5.39
CA GLN A 80 -11.71 -17.11 -3.98
C GLN A 80 -10.43 -16.34 -3.63
N GLN A 81 -9.67 -15.91 -4.64
CA GLN A 81 -8.40 -15.21 -4.45
C GLN A 81 -8.65 -13.70 -4.45
N THR A 82 -9.25 -13.25 -3.37
CA THR A 82 -9.56 -11.83 -3.15
C THR A 82 -8.47 -11.11 -2.35
N LEU A 83 -8.54 -9.78 -2.33
CA LEU A 83 -7.64 -8.96 -1.54
C LEU A 83 -7.65 -9.35 -0.04
N THR A 84 -8.86 -9.52 0.53
CA THR A 84 -8.99 -9.89 1.94
C THR A 84 -8.44 -11.29 2.21
N THR A 85 -8.69 -12.26 1.32
CA THR A 85 -8.18 -13.63 1.51
C THR A 85 -6.66 -13.68 1.44
N ALA A 86 -6.05 -12.95 0.51
CA ALA A 86 -4.59 -12.91 0.35
C ALA A 86 -3.90 -12.26 1.57
N LEU A 87 -4.36 -11.06 1.98
CA LEU A 87 -3.78 -10.33 3.11
C LEU A 87 -3.99 -11.05 4.44
N SER A 88 -5.20 -11.56 4.68
CA SER A 88 -5.51 -12.33 5.89
C SER A 88 -4.71 -13.62 5.97
N ALA A 89 -4.53 -14.32 4.86
CA ALA A 89 -3.70 -15.51 4.82
C ALA A 89 -2.22 -15.19 5.11
N ALA A 90 -1.69 -14.09 4.59
CA ALA A 90 -0.34 -13.62 4.90
C ALA A 90 -0.18 -13.32 6.41
N ALA A 91 -1.13 -12.59 7.00
CA ALA A 91 -1.12 -12.30 8.45
C ALA A 91 -1.14 -13.60 9.28
N ARG A 92 -2.01 -14.57 8.96
CA ARG A 92 -2.07 -15.87 9.65
C ARG A 92 -0.78 -16.69 9.51
N ARG A 93 -0.01 -16.50 8.43
CA ARG A 93 1.31 -17.10 8.28
C ARG A 93 2.42 -16.38 9.06
N GLY A 94 2.09 -15.29 9.75
CA GLY A 94 3.04 -14.53 10.58
C GLY A 94 3.75 -13.39 9.85
N ALA A 95 3.26 -12.99 8.68
CA ALA A 95 3.70 -11.74 8.04
C ALA A 95 3.12 -10.53 8.77
N ASP A 96 3.89 -9.46 8.88
CA ASP A 96 3.43 -8.16 9.41
C ASP A 96 2.64 -7.42 8.32
N VAL A 97 1.32 -7.51 8.39
CA VAL A 97 0.39 -6.91 7.43
C VAL A 97 -0.13 -5.58 7.99
N ARG A 98 0.17 -4.47 7.33
CA ARG A 98 -0.32 -3.13 7.74
C ARG A 98 -0.88 -2.35 6.57
N GLY A 99 -2.09 -1.84 6.76
CA GLY A 99 -2.79 -0.99 5.82
C GLY A 99 -3.11 0.39 6.36
N LEU A 100 -3.11 1.38 5.48
CA LEU A 100 -3.64 2.70 5.75
C LEU A 100 -4.59 3.09 4.62
N LEU A 101 -5.89 3.11 4.91
CA LEU A 101 -6.92 3.44 3.94
C LEU A 101 -7.56 4.79 4.26
N TRP A 102 -7.93 5.53 3.24
CA TRP A 102 -8.69 6.74 3.45
C TRP A 102 -10.08 6.41 4.00
N ARG A 103 -10.47 7.08 5.08
CA ARG A 103 -11.77 6.85 5.73
C ARG A 103 -12.96 7.35 4.89
N SER A 104 -12.73 8.24 3.91
CA SER A 104 -13.74 8.94 3.11
C SER A 104 -14.56 9.97 3.90
N HIS A 105 -15.05 10.98 3.21
CA HIS A 105 -15.99 11.95 3.77
C HIS A 105 -17.37 11.32 3.91
N TRP A 106 -17.99 11.59 5.03
CA TRP A 106 -19.25 10.97 5.43
C TRP A 106 -20.39 11.32 4.43
N ARG A 107 -21.17 10.32 4.04
CA ARG A 107 -22.45 10.37 3.31
C ARG A 107 -22.49 10.95 1.89
N HIS A 108 -21.53 11.76 1.43
CA HIS A 108 -21.63 12.43 0.15
C HIS A 108 -21.03 11.66 -1.03
N PHE A 109 -20.25 10.59 -0.78
CA PHE A 109 -19.51 9.85 -1.79
C PHE A 109 -19.83 8.35 -1.84
N GLY A 110 -21.02 7.96 -1.36
CA GLY A 110 -21.43 6.56 -1.40
C GLY A 110 -20.68 5.67 -0.40
N TYR A 111 -21.11 4.45 -0.24
CA TYR A 111 -20.70 3.45 0.76
C TYR A 111 -19.21 3.02 0.76
N GLN A 112 -18.32 3.78 0.19
CA GLN A 112 -16.87 3.48 0.08
C GLN A 112 -16.19 3.24 1.44
N SER A 113 -16.70 3.85 2.50
CA SER A 113 -16.15 3.66 3.84
C SER A 113 -16.43 2.30 4.45
N ASP A 114 -17.48 1.60 4.01
CA ASP A 114 -17.86 0.31 4.58
C ASP A 114 -17.00 -0.83 4.04
N ALA A 115 -16.67 -0.84 2.75
CA ALA A 115 -15.74 -1.80 2.17
C ALA A 115 -14.35 -1.69 2.82
N ALA A 116 -13.79 -0.47 2.89
CA ALA A 116 -12.52 -0.24 3.56
C ALA A 116 -12.56 -0.59 5.07
N ARG A 117 -13.71 -0.42 5.73
CA ARG A 117 -13.89 -0.85 7.11
C ARG A 117 -13.87 -2.36 7.23
N GLN A 118 -14.58 -3.07 6.34
CA GLN A 118 -14.63 -4.54 6.37
C GLN A 118 -13.24 -5.13 6.12
N LEU A 119 -12.51 -4.63 5.11
CA LEU A 119 -11.13 -5.05 4.86
C LEU A 119 -10.25 -4.86 6.11
N GLY A 120 -10.41 -3.75 6.82
CA GLY A 120 -9.68 -3.50 8.06
C GLY A 120 -10.02 -4.48 9.17
N VAL A 121 -11.29 -4.85 9.31
CA VAL A 121 -11.76 -5.87 10.29
C VAL A 121 -11.15 -7.23 9.95
N ASP A 122 -11.27 -7.67 8.71
CA ASP A 122 -10.78 -8.98 8.26
C ASP A 122 -9.28 -9.15 8.48
N ILE A 123 -8.50 -8.10 8.18
CA ILE A 123 -7.05 -8.09 8.41
C ILE A 123 -6.74 -8.15 9.92
N ALA A 124 -7.46 -7.40 10.74
CA ALA A 124 -7.25 -7.37 12.18
C ALA A 124 -7.59 -8.73 12.83
N GLU A 125 -8.68 -9.37 12.41
CA GLU A 125 -9.06 -10.71 12.86
C GLU A 125 -8.03 -11.78 12.47
N ALA A 126 -7.28 -11.52 11.39
CA ALA A 126 -6.20 -12.38 10.95
C ALA A 126 -4.85 -12.10 11.65
N GLY A 127 -4.77 -11.09 12.51
CA GLY A 127 -3.55 -10.72 13.25
C GLY A 127 -2.72 -9.59 12.63
N GLY A 128 -3.22 -8.94 11.58
CA GLY A 128 -2.64 -7.73 11.00
C GLY A 128 -3.26 -6.45 11.56
N GLU A 129 -2.97 -5.32 10.91
CA GLU A 129 -3.53 -4.01 11.26
C GLU A 129 -3.89 -3.24 9.98
N CYS A 130 -5.08 -2.66 9.92
CA CYS A 130 -5.45 -1.75 8.84
C CYS A 130 -6.22 -0.57 9.41
N LEU A 131 -5.59 0.59 9.38
CA LEU A 131 -6.14 1.82 9.90
C LEU A 131 -6.90 2.59 8.82
N ARG A 132 -7.96 3.27 9.23
CA ARG A 132 -8.69 4.23 8.40
C ARG A 132 -8.33 5.64 8.83
N ASP A 133 -7.73 6.40 7.93
CA ASP A 133 -7.23 7.74 8.22
C ASP A 133 -8.10 8.83 7.59
N MET A 134 -8.36 9.87 8.38
CA MET A 134 -9.12 11.05 7.97
C MET A 134 -8.35 12.35 8.26
N ARG A 135 -7.05 12.28 8.48
CA ARG A 135 -6.18 13.44 8.72
C ARG A 135 -5.92 14.19 7.40
N VAL A 136 -6.98 14.72 6.83
CA VAL A 136 -6.95 15.50 5.59
C VAL A 136 -7.64 16.84 5.80
N ARG A 137 -7.31 17.84 5.00
CA ARG A 137 -8.04 19.10 4.96
C ARG A 137 -9.47 18.86 4.48
N THR A 138 -10.41 19.72 4.86
CA THR A 138 -11.78 19.68 4.34
C THR A 138 -11.77 19.64 2.80
N GLY A 139 -12.47 18.65 2.23
CA GLY A 139 -12.49 18.41 0.78
C GLY A 139 -11.25 17.68 0.23
N GLY A 140 -10.26 17.37 1.07
CA GLY A 140 -9.09 16.57 0.68
C GLY A 140 -9.33 15.06 0.78
N ALA A 141 -8.39 14.28 0.28
CA ALA A 141 -8.37 12.83 0.36
C ALA A 141 -6.92 12.30 0.49
N HIS A 142 -6.77 11.13 1.07
CA HIS A 142 -5.57 10.33 0.85
C HIS A 142 -5.71 9.66 -0.52
N HIS A 143 -4.86 10.03 -1.47
CA HIS A 143 -4.96 9.51 -2.83
C HIS A 143 -3.70 8.78 -3.29
N GLN A 144 -2.90 8.36 -2.32
CA GLN A 144 -1.71 7.53 -2.56
C GLN A 144 -2.16 6.09 -2.81
N LYS A 145 -1.43 5.42 -3.70
CA LYS A 145 -1.60 4.01 -3.99
C LYS A 145 -0.22 3.39 -4.08
N PHE A 146 0.15 2.67 -3.04
CA PHE A 146 1.36 1.87 -3.05
C PHE A 146 1.23 0.63 -2.17
N VAL A 147 1.96 -0.40 -2.55
CA VAL A 147 2.14 -1.61 -1.76
C VAL A 147 3.63 -1.91 -1.67
N VAL A 148 4.14 -2.11 -0.48
CA VAL A 148 5.54 -2.46 -0.23
C VAL A 148 5.60 -3.83 0.42
N LEU A 149 6.35 -4.74 -0.18
CA LEU A 149 6.64 -6.05 0.40
C LEU A 149 8.12 -6.12 0.77
N ARG A 150 8.39 -6.59 1.98
CA ARG A 150 9.74 -6.74 2.49
C ARG A 150 9.97 -8.16 2.96
N HIS A 151 11.06 -8.75 2.50
CA HIS A 151 11.49 -10.08 2.92
C HIS A 151 12.66 -9.95 3.88
N LEU A 152 12.41 -10.22 5.16
CA LEU A 152 13.40 -9.97 6.21
C LEU A 152 14.68 -10.82 6.05
N GLY A 153 14.52 -12.04 5.55
CA GLY A 153 15.62 -12.97 5.29
C GLY A 153 16.31 -12.80 3.94
N ASP A 154 15.68 -12.05 3.01
CA ASP A 154 16.20 -11.87 1.65
C ASP A 154 15.76 -10.52 1.06
N PRO A 155 16.46 -9.42 1.36
CA PRO A 155 16.12 -8.09 0.84
C PRO A 155 16.20 -7.95 -0.68
N SER A 156 16.81 -8.90 -1.40
CA SER A 156 16.82 -8.89 -2.87
C SER A 156 15.43 -9.14 -3.47
N ARG A 157 14.51 -9.67 -2.68
CA ARG A 157 13.10 -9.90 -3.03
C ARG A 157 12.19 -8.73 -2.67
N ASP A 158 12.71 -7.70 -1.98
CA ASP A 158 11.92 -6.52 -1.62
C ASP A 158 11.37 -5.85 -2.89
N ILE A 159 10.10 -5.47 -2.86
CA ILE A 159 9.43 -4.84 -3.99
C ILE A 159 8.47 -3.75 -3.51
N ALA A 160 8.36 -2.69 -4.29
CA ALA A 160 7.36 -1.65 -4.09
C ALA A 160 6.56 -1.44 -5.38
N TYR A 161 5.25 -1.47 -5.26
CA TYR A 161 4.32 -1.09 -6.31
C TYR A 161 3.85 0.34 -6.05
N VAL A 162 3.97 1.21 -7.04
CA VAL A 162 3.50 2.60 -6.99
C VAL A 162 2.76 2.88 -8.29
N GLY A 163 1.55 3.41 -8.19
CA GLY A 163 0.77 3.62 -9.41
C GLY A 163 -0.55 4.35 -9.18
N GLY A 164 -1.43 4.26 -10.16
CA GLY A 164 -2.77 4.84 -10.15
C GLY A 164 -3.90 3.82 -9.96
N ILE A 165 -3.58 2.54 -9.76
CA ILE A 165 -4.58 1.48 -9.62
C ILE A 165 -4.91 1.31 -8.15
N ASP A 166 -6.17 1.54 -7.78
CA ASP A 166 -6.69 1.29 -6.45
C ASP A 166 -6.89 -0.22 -6.20
N LEU A 167 -6.82 -0.63 -4.93
CA LEU A 167 -7.14 -1.98 -4.48
C LEU A 167 -8.67 -2.19 -4.42
N CYS A 168 -9.35 -1.87 -5.51
CA CYS A 168 -10.81 -1.95 -5.62
C CYS A 168 -11.28 -2.20 -7.05
N TYR A 169 -12.45 -2.85 -7.20
CA TYR A 169 -13.05 -3.16 -8.51
C TYR A 169 -13.85 -2.00 -9.11
N SER A 170 -14.38 -1.12 -8.30
CA SER A 170 -15.17 0.02 -8.76
C SER A 170 -14.28 1.26 -8.87
N ARG A 171 -13.85 1.56 -10.07
CA ARG A 171 -12.98 2.68 -10.43
C ARG A 171 -13.74 3.72 -11.24
#